data_36ac191cca00a23225310434f9722e2c
#
_entry.id   36ac191cca00a23225310434f9722e2c
#
_cell.length_a   1.000
_cell.length_b   1.000
_cell.length_c   1.000
_cell.angle_alpha   90.00
_cell.angle_beta   90.00
_cell.angle_gamma   90.00
#
_symmetry.space_group_name_H-M   'P 1'
#
loop_
_entity.id
_entity.type
_entity.pdbx_description
1 polymer ?
#
loop_
_entity_poly.entity_id
_entity_poly.type
_entity_poly.pdbx_seq_one_letter_code
_entity_poly.pdbx_strand_id
1 'polypeptide(L)'
;MNWKEYLELSEKTLSTQFHCEEREQRLLHAVVGVLTEVEELLDNHIGDEQDITNMLEEAGDITWYLAIIGREMNLDYPQLLVKTKNDDPMKLVLKIVKNTCKLLDMMKKKLYYNKPIDENLFKTITTLVMLDVSDYMNTYDIDIEKSFDVNIDKLKARYGDKFSSEKAINRDLETERNILEGKN
;
A
#
# COMPACT_ATOMS: atom_id res chain seq x y z
N MET A 1 31.66 7.54 -22.35
CA MET A 1 31.61 7.12 -20.91
C MET A 1 31.21 5.64 -20.88
N ASN A 2 32.00 4.82 -20.23
CA ASN A 2 31.65 3.41 -19.98
C ASN A 2 30.96 3.25 -18.62
N TRP A 3 30.47 2.04 -18.32
CA TRP A 3 29.72 1.76 -17.09
C TRP A 3 30.54 2.02 -15.81
N LYS A 4 31.82 1.69 -15.82
CA LYS A 4 32.70 1.90 -14.67
C LYS A 4 32.90 3.39 -14.35
N GLU A 5 33.13 4.20 -15.37
CA GLU A 5 33.21 5.66 -15.22
C GLU A 5 31.88 6.25 -14.72
N TYR A 6 30.76 5.72 -15.21
CA TYR A 6 29.43 6.14 -14.75
C TYR A 6 29.19 5.84 -13.27
N LEU A 7 29.58 4.65 -12.77
CA LEU A 7 29.50 4.30 -11.36
C LEU A 7 30.29 5.27 -10.47
N GLU A 8 31.53 5.55 -10.83
CA GLU A 8 32.40 6.47 -10.07
C GLU A 8 31.87 7.91 -10.04
N LEU A 9 31.21 8.35 -11.11
CA LEU A 9 30.65 9.70 -11.20
C LEU A 9 29.30 9.79 -10.50
N SER A 10 28.47 8.74 -10.54
CA SER A 10 27.14 8.70 -9.87
C SER A 10 27.27 8.80 -8.36
N GLU A 11 28.28 8.19 -7.76
CA GLU A 11 28.54 8.25 -6.33
C GLU A 11 28.75 9.69 -5.83
N LYS A 12 29.36 10.56 -6.65
CA LYS A 12 29.62 11.96 -6.30
C LYS A 12 28.36 12.81 -6.15
N THR A 13 27.23 12.36 -6.72
CA THR A 13 25.95 13.05 -6.69
C THR A 13 24.94 12.38 -5.75
N LEU A 14 25.34 11.29 -5.11
CA LEU A 14 24.51 10.59 -4.13
C LEU A 14 24.36 11.44 -2.86
N SER A 15 23.11 11.60 -2.38
CA SER A 15 22.87 12.23 -1.10
C SER A 15 23.36 11.32 0.03
N THR A 16 24.16 11.87 0.94
CA THR A 16 24.64 11.18 2.15
C THR A 16 23.81 11.53 3.40
N GLN A 17 22.81 12.40 3.25
CA GLN A 17 21.93 12.83 4.33
C GLN A 17 20.60 12.10 4.25
N PHE A 18 20.04 11.77 5.42
CA PHE A 18 18.74 11.13 5.54
C PHE A 18 17.95 11.83 6.65
N HIS A 19 16.95 12.62 6.24
CA HIS A 19 16.13 13.45 7.13
C HIS A 19 14.84 12.72 7.48
N CYS A 20 14.91 11.81 8.46
CA CYS A 20 13.82 10.91 8.81
C CYS A 20 13.57 10.95 10.32
N GLU A 21 12.42 11.48 10.69
CA GLU A 21 11.88 11.40 12.04
C GLU A 21 10.87 10.24 12.13
N GLU A 22 10.29 10.02 13.30
CA GLU A 22 9.37 8.90 13.52
C GLU A 22 8.13 8.96 12.62
N ARG A 23 7.60 10.16 12.36
CA ARG A 23 6.48 10.36 11.44
C ARG A 23 6.84 9.97 10.01
N GLU A 24 8.00 10.43 9.54
CA GLU A 24 8.49 10.10 8.20
C GLU A 24 8.79 8.60 8.05
N GLN A 25 9.25 7.93 9.11
CA GLN A 25 9.42 6.47 9.10
C GLN A 25 8.08 5.75 8.89
N ARG A 26 7.03 6.15 9.62
CA ARG A 26 5.70 5.56 9.47
C ARG A 26 5.10 5.83 8.10
N LEU A 27 5.21 7.06 7.61
CA LEU A 27 4.74 7.40 6.26
C LEU A 27 5.50 6.64 5.17
N LEU A 28 6.83 6.54 5.28
CA LEU A 28 7.64 5.79 4.33
C LEU A 28 7.24 4.32 4.32
N HIS A 29 7.13 3.69 5.51
CA HIS A 29 6.70 2.30 5.65
C HIS A 29 5.35 2.09 4.97
N ALA A 30 4.37 2.97 5.24
CA ALA A 30 3.05 2.84 4.67
C ALA A 30 3.03 3.04 3.15
N VAL A 31 3.74 4.05 2.61
CA VAL A 31 3.79 4.28 1.15
C VAL A 31 4.51 3.14 0.42
N VAL A 32 5.60 2.61 0.99
CA VAL A 32 6.29 1.44 0.44
C VAL A 32 5.38 0.21 0.52
N GLY A 33 4.69 0.00 1.65
CA GLY A 33 3.76 -1.10 1.82
C GLY A 33 2.62 -1.06 0.78
N VAL A 34 1.96 0.08 0.58
CA VAL A 34 0.95 0.19 -0.51
C VAL A 34 1.53 -0.26 -1.84
N LEU A 35 2.80 0.08 -2.15
CA LEU A 35 3.39 -0.25 -3.44
C LEU A 35 3.71 -1.74 -3.58
N THR A 36 4.13 -2.41 -2.51
CA THR A 36 4.38 -3.87 -2.51
C THR A 36 3.10 -4.67 -2.64
N GLU A 37 2.05 -4.32 -1.89
CA GLU A 37 0.76 -5.02 -2.00
C GLU A 37 0.07 -4.78 -3.36
N VAL A 38 0.29 -3.62 -3.97
CA VAL A 38 -0.21 -3.36 -5.33
C VAL A 38 0.54 -4.20 -6.38
N GLU A 39 1.80 -4.53 -6.15
CA GLU A 39 2.55 -5.45 -7.01
C GLU A 39 1.98 -6.87 -6.91
N GLU A 40 1.67 -7.36 -5.70
CA GLU A 40 1.01 -8.64 -5.49
C GLU A 40 -0.41 -8.67 -6.10
N LEU A 41 -1.13 -7.54 -6.02
CA LEU A 41 -2.41 -7.38 -6.72
C LEU A 41 -2.26 -7.44 -8.25
N LEU A 42 -1.17 -6.87 -8.80
CA LEU A 42 -0.87 -6.90 -10.22
C LEU A 42 -0.59 -8.32 -10.71
N ASP A 43 0.08 -9.15 -9.92
CA ASP A 43 0.38 -10.55 -10.25
C ASP A 43 -0.90 -11.36 -10.47
N ASN A 44 -1.98 -11.08 -9.73
CA ASN A 44 -3.30 -11.67 -9.96
C ASN A 44 -3.90 -11.34 -11.34
N HIS A 45 -3.46 -10.27 -11.99
CA HIS A 45 -3.93 -9.88 -13.32
C HIS A 45 -3.05 -10.40 -14.46
N ILE A 46 -1.80 -10.72 -14.16
CA ILE A 46 -0.82 -11.23 -15.15
C ILE A 46 -0.86 -12.76 -15.18
N GLY A 47 -1.26 -13.41 -14.08
CA GLY A 47 -1.36 -14.86 -13.96
C GLY A 47 -2.49 -15.46 -14.81
N ASP A 48 -2.43 -16.77 -15.01
CA ASP A 48 -3.40 -17.52 -15.81
C ASP A 48 -4.76 -17.68 -15.11
N GLU A 49 -4.80 -17.63 -13.77
CA GLU A 49 -6.00 -17.76 -12.95
C GLU A 49 -6.10 -16.61 -11.93
N GLN A 50 -7.30 -16.03 -11.82
CA GLN A 50 -7.58 -14.99 -10.83
C GLN A 50 -7.98 -15.62 -9.49
N ASP A 51 -7.26 -15.31 -8.41
CA ASP A 51 -7.60 -15.68 -7.04
C ASP A 51 -8.29 -14.52 -6.33
N ILE A 52 -9.62 -14.58 -6.23
CA ILE A 52 -10.44 -13.54 -5.56
C ILE A 52 -10.08 -13.43 -4.07
N THR A 53 -9.71 -14.54 -3.42
CA THR A 53 -9.30 -14.51 -2.01
C THR A 53 -8.00 -13.74 -1.84
N ASN A 54 -7.04 -13.94 -2.74
CA ASN A 54 -5.81 -13.16 -2.74
C ASN A 54 -6.08 -11.68 -3.06
N MET A 55 -6.97 -11.37 -4.04
CA MET A 55 -7.36 -9.98 -4.30
C MET A 55 -7.99 -9.29 -3.08
N LEU A 56 -8.79 -10.02 -2.29
CA LEU A 56 -9.35 -9.54 -1.04
C LEU A 56 -8.23 -9.27 -0.01
N GLU A 57 -7.25 -10.17 0.09
CA GLU A 57 -6.10 -10.04 0.98
C GLU A 57 -5.30 -8.79 0.65
N GLU A 58 -4.83 -8.64 -0.59
CA GLU A 58 -3.97 -7.53 -1.01
C GLU A 58 -4.69 -6.18 -0.93
N ALA A 59 -5.97 -6.13 -1.34
CA ALA A 59 -6.76 -4.92 -1.18
C ALA A 59 -6.96 -4.54 0.30
N GLY A 60 -7.11 -5.51 1.19
CA GLY A 60 -7.14 -5.33 2.64
C GLY A 60 -5.82 -4.79 3.19
N ASP A 61 -4.69 -5.37 2.77
CA ASP A 61 -3.35 -4.95 3.20
C ASP A 61 -3.02 -3.54 2.67
N ILE A 62 -3.35 -3.20 1.42
CA ILE A 62 -3.27 -1.83 0.90
C ILE A 62 -4.07 -0.88 1.79
N THR A 63 -5.29 -1.25 2.15
CA THR A 63 -6.15 -0.39 2.96
C THR A 63 -5.60 -0.19 4.37
N TRP A 64 -4.98 -1.20 4.96
CA TRP A 64 -4.28 -1.09 6.25
C TRP A 64 -3.14 -0.07 6.18
N TYR A 65 -2.31 -0.10 5.14
CA TYR A 65 -1.26 0.91 4.95
C TYR A 65 -1.85 2.31 4.70
N LEU A 66 -2.96 2.42 3.97
CA LEU A 66 -3.66 3.69 3.77
C LEU A 66 -4.24 4.24 5.08
N ALA A 67 -4.67 3.37 6.01
CA ALA A 67 -5.11 3.78 7.35
C ALA A 67 -3.97 4.38 8.18
N ILE A 68 -2.74 3.85 8.07
CA ILE A 68 -1.54 4.45 8.69
C ILE A 68 -1.31 5.86 8.12
N ILE A 69 -1.36 6.03 6.79
CA ILE A 69 -1.21 7.35 6.17
C ILE A 69 -2.33 8.29 6.65
N GLY A 70 -3.57 7.80 6.68
CA GLY A 70 -4.73 8.56 7.15
C GLY A 70 -4.52 9.10 8.57
N ARG A 71 -4.04 8.26 9.46
CA ARG A 71 -3.71 8.65 10.85
C ARG A 71 -2.64 9.73 10.92
N GLU A 72 -1.53 9.56 10.20
CA GLU A 72 -0.40 10.52 10.21
C GLU A 72 -0.76 11.86 9.55
N MET A 73 -1.70 11.83 8.60
CA MET A 73 -2.15 13.00 7.85
C MET A 73 -3.44 13.62 8.41
N ASN A 74 -4.05 13.02 9.44
CA ASN A 74 -5.37 13.40 9.93
C ASN A 74 -6.39 13.46 8.77
N LEU A 75 -6.52 12.36 8.06
CA LEU A 75 -7.37 12.19 6.88
C LEU A 75 -8.36 11.07 7.15
N ASP A 76 -9.65 11.38 7.09
CA ASP A 76 -10.70 10.37 7.16
C ASP A 76 -10.81 9.60 5.84
N TYR A 77 -11.21 8.32 5.94
CA TYR A 77 -11.52 7.55 4.75
C TYR A 77 -12.73 8.18 4.03
N PRO A 78 -12.66 8.40 2.73
CA PRO A 78 -13.76 9.06 2.03
C PRO A 78 -15.01 8.17 2.07
N GLN A 79 -16.12 8.70 2.58
CA GLN A 79 -17.43 8.03 2.60
C GLN A 79 -18.06 7.86 1.20
N LEU A 80 -17.33 8.17 0.15
CA LEU A 80 -17.77 8.11 -1.24
C LEU A 80 -17.64 6.67 -1.76
N LEU A 81 -18.44 5.77 -1.23
CA LEU A 81 -18.70 4.47 -1.83
C LEU A 81 -19.68 4.62 -3.02
N VAL A 82 -19.31 5.46 -3.98
CA VAL A 82 -20.00 5.50 -5.26
C VAL A 82 -19.51 4.28 -6.05
N LYS A 83 -20.36 3.27 -6.14
CA LYS A 83 -20.11 2.11 -6.99
C LYS A 83 -20.01 2.56 -8.45
N THR A 84 -18.81 2.82 -8.92
CA THR A 84 -18.53 3.05 -10.34
C THR A 84 -18.07 1.73 -10.96
N LYS A 85 -19.00 0.94 -11.46
CA LYS A 85 -18.71 -0.37 -12.11
C LYS A 85 -18.11 -0.24 -13.53
N ASN A 86 -17.42 0.81 -13.88
CA ASN A 86 -17.08 1.09 -15.28
C ASN A 86 -15.60 1.16 -15.63
N ASP A 87 -14.68 1.03 -14.68
CA ASP A 87 -13.25 1.05 -14.99
C ASP A 87 -12.70 -0.38 -15.13
N ASP A 88 -11.82 -0.57 -16.10
CA ASP A 88 -11.01 -1.77 -16.25
C ASP A 88 -10.16 -1.97 -14.98
N PRO A 89 -10.23 -3.14 -14.30
CA PRO A 89 -9.46 -3.41 -13.08
C PRO A 89 -7.97 -3.13 -13.23
N MET A 90 -7.35 -3.52 -14.33
CA MET A 90 -5.95 -3.25 -14.62
C MET A 90 -5.67 -1.74 -14.66
N LYS A 91 -6.58 -0.95 -15.21
CA LYS A 91 -6.45 0.50 -15.23
C LYS A 91 -6.53 1.10 -13.82
N LEU A 92 -7.35 0.53 -12.92
CA LEU A 92 -7.40 0.93 -11.52
C LEU A 92 -6.08 0.62 -10.82
N VAL A 93 -5.54 -0.59 -10.98
CA VAL A 93 -4.22 -0.97 -10.44
C VAL A 93 -3.14 0.01 -10.92
N LEU A 94 -3.09 0.33 -12.21
CA LEU A 94 -2.13 1.29 -12.77
C LEU A 94 -2.31 2.72 -12.21
N LYS A 95 -3.54 3.15 -11.91
CA LYS A 95 -3.79 4.43 -11.24
C LYS A 95 -3.26 4.42 -9.79
N ILE A 96 -3.49 3.32 -9.05
CA ILE A 96 -2.98 3.15 -7.69
C ILE A 96 -1.45 3.22 -7.70
N VAL A 97 -0.78 2.43 -8.55
CA VAL A 97 0.68 2.47 -8.73
C VAL A 97 1.17 3.90 -9.01
N LYS A 98 0.58 4.56 -10.02
CA LYS A 98 0.97 5.91 -10.43
C LYS A 98 0.86 6.93 -9.29
N ASN A 99 -0.23 6.88 -8.52
CA ASN A 99 -0.47 7.82 -7.43
C ASN A 99 0.42 7.50 -6.22
N THR A 100 0.62 6.22 -5.90
CA THR A 100 1.55 5.80 -4.84
C THR A 100 2.99 6.18 -5.17
N CYS A 101 3.43 6.05 -6.43
CA CYS A 101 4.74 6.54 -6.87
C CYS A 101 4.93 8.06 -6.66
N LYS A 102 3.86 8.86 -6.77
CA LYS A 102 3.93 10.31 -6.46
C LYS A 102 4.13 10.54 -4.95
N LEU A 103 3.43 9.79 -4.10
CA LEU A 103 3.64 9.84 -2.65
C LEU A 103 5.08 9.46 -2.31
N LEU A 104 5.59 8.38 -2.91
CA LEU A 104 6.97 7.93 -2.72
C LEU A 104 8.01 8.98 -3.19
N ASP A 105 7.75 9.68 -4.30
CA ASP A 105 8.63 10.78 -4.74
C ASP A 105 8.61 11.97 -3.76
N MET A 106 7.46 12.27 -3.14
CA MET A 106 7.37 13.29 -2.09
C MET A 106 8.17 12.86 -0.85
N MET A 107 8.05 11.58 -0.43
CA MET A 107 8.85 11.02 0.66
C MET A 107 10.34 11.06 0.34
N LYS A 108 10.76 10.61 -0.85
CA LYS A 108 12.15 10.70 -1.31
C LYS A 108 12.69 12.12 -1.20
N LYS A 109 11.93 13.13 -1.65
CA LYS A 109 12.34 14.54 -1.58
C LYS A 109 12.46 15.04 -0.14
N LYS A 110 11.57 14.60 0.76
CA LYS A 110 11.68 14.91 2.19
C LYS A 110 12.92 14.26 2.79
N LEU A 111 13.10 12.96 2.57
CA LEU A 111 14.13 12.17 3.25
C LEU A 111 15.55 12.53 2.79
N TYR A 112 15.77 12.76 1.50
CA TYR A 112 17.11 12.98 0.94
C TYR A 112 17.43 14.44 0.67
N TYR A 113 16.43 15.31 0.52
CA TYR A 113 16.64 16.74 0.19
C TYR A 113 16.07 17.67 1.25
N ASN A 114 15.52 17.14 2.34
CA ASN A 114 14.82 17.88 3.39
C ASN A 114 13.74 18.84 2.87
N LYS A 115 13.13 18.51 1.73
CA LYS A 115 12.03 19.30 1.18
C LYS A 115 10.77 19.05 2.01
N PRO A 116 10.10 20.07 2.56
CA PRO A 116 8.85 19.88 3.29
C PRO A 116 7.80 19.15 2.44
N ILE A 117 7.04 18.25 3.08
CA ILE A 117 5.91 17.59 2.44
C ILE A 117 4.79 18.62 2.25
N ASP A 118 4.25 18.72 1.03
CA ASP A 118 3.00 19.43 0.78
C ASP A 118 1.84 18.57 1.30
N GLU A 119 1.38 18.88 2.52
CA GLU A 119 0.34 18.13 3.22
C GLU A 119 -0.97 18.05 2.43
N ASN A 120 -1.37 19.12 1.78
CA ASN A 120 -2.62 19.14 1.01
C ASN A 120 -2.53 18.26 -0.23
N LEU A 121 -1.42 18.34 -0.96
CA LEU A 121 -1.18 17.50 -2.11
C LEU A 121 -1.06 16.04 -1.72
N PHE A 122 -0.36 15.74 -0.61
CA PHE A 122 -0.21 14.38 -0.10
C PHE A 122 -1.57 13.77 0.25
N LYS A 123 -2.41 14.49 1.01
CA LYS A 123 -3.79 14.10 1.33
C LYS A 123 -4.64 13.85 0.09
N THR A 124 -4.58 14.77 -0.87
CA THR A 124 -5.33 14.64 -2.13
C THR A 124 -4.94 13.38 -2.88
N ILE A 125 -3.64 13.10 -3.03
CA ILE A 125 -3.18 11.90 -3.73
C ILE A 125 -3.57 10.63 -2.95
N THR A 126 -3.44 10.63 -1.62
CA THR A 126 -3.88 9.50 -0.78
C THR A 126 -5.38 9.22 -0.95
N THR A 127 -6.21 10.26 -0.96
CA THR A 127 -7.66 10.12 -1.22
C THR A 127 -7.93 9.50 -2.59
N LEU A 128 -7.20 9.89 -3.63
CA LEU A 128 -7.33 9.27 -4.96
C LEU A 128 -6.97 7.79 -4.94
N VAL A 129 -5.91 7.39 -4.20
CA VAL A 129 -5.55 5.97 -4.03
C VAL A 129 -6.67 5.23 -3.32
N MET A 130 -7.23 5.77 -2.23
CA MET A 130 -8.34 5.18 -1.48
C MET A 130 -9.56 4.94 -2.39
N LEU A 131 -9.90 5.91 -3.24
CA LEU A 131 -11.02 5.81 -4.18
C LEU A 131 -10.75 4.74 -5.26
N ASP A 132 -9.56 4.72 -5.85
CA ASP A 132 -9.19 3.73 -6.86
C ASP A 132 -9.19 2.30 -6.28
N VAL A 133 -8.78 2.09 -5.01
CA VAL A 133 -8.86 0.80 -4.29
C VAL A 133 -10.32 0.41 -4.04
N SER A 134 -11.16 1.35 -3.60
CA SER A 134 -12.60 1.10 -3.42
C SER A 134 -13.28 0.69 -4.73
N ASP A 135 -12.97 1.37 -5.82
CA ASP A 135 -13.50 1.05 -7.15
C ASP A 135 -13.02 -0.32 -7.63
N TYR A 136 -11.75 -0.67 -7.35
CA TYR A 136 -11.20 -2.00 -7.63
C TYR A 136 -11.96 -3.10 -6.88
N MET A 137 -12.14 -2.96 -5.57
CA MET A 137 -12.92 -3.90 -4.75
C MET A 137 -14.36 -4.04 -5.27
N ASN A 138 -15.03 -2.93 -5.60
CA ASN A 138 -16.38 -2.92 -6.15
C ASN A 138 -16.48 -3.67 -7.49
N THR A 139 -15.43 -3.67 -8.30
CA THR A 139 -15.40 -4.39 -9.59
C THR A 139 -15.53 -5.90 -9.39
N TYR A 140 -14.98 -6.42 -8.30
CA TYR A 140 -15.02 -7.84 -7.92
C TYR A 140 -16.11 -8.16 -6.89
N ASP A 141 -17.06 -7.23 -6.65
CA ASP A 141 -18.11 -7.36 -5.63
C ASP A 141 -17.54 -7.64 -4.21
N ILE A 142 -16.32 -7.18 -3.92
CA ILE A 142 -15.69 -7.26 -2.61
C ILE A 142 -16.24 -6.14 -1.73
N ASP A 143 -16.81 -6.51 -0.58
CA ASP A 143 -17.29 -5.58 0.43
C ASP A 143 -16.09 -5.00 1.21
N ILE A 144 -15.91 -3.68 1.11
CA ILE A 144 -14.76 -3.00 1.73
C ILE A 144 -14.79 -3.05 3.26
N GLU A 145 -15.96 -2.92 3.88
CA GLU A 145 -16.07 -2.99 5.36
C GLU A 145 -15.76 -4.40 5.85
N LYS A 146 -16.24 -5.42 5.13
CA LYS A 146 -15.89 -6.80 5.41
C LYS A 146 -14.39 -7.05 5.22
N SER A 147 -13.75 -6.42 4.23
CA SER A 147 -12.30 -6.55 4.05
C SER A 147 -11.50 -6.00 5.22
N PHE A 148 -11.98 -4.93 5.87
CA PHE A 148 -11.35 -4.40 7.10
C PHE A 148 -11.39 -5.42 8.24
N ASP A 149 -12.56 -6.02 8.47
CA ASP A 149 -12.74 -7.03 9.53
C ASP A 149 -11.83 -8.24 9.29
N VAL A 150 -11.85 -8.80 8.08
CA VAL A 150 -11.05 -9.97 7.70
C VAL A 150 -9.55 -9.67 7.79
N ASN A 151 -9.10 -8.48 7.34
CA ASN A 151 -7.70 -8.08 7.44
C ASN A 151 -7.25 -7.97 8.89
N ILE A 152 -8.04 -7.34 9.76
CA ILE A 152 -7.74 -7.24 11.18
C ILE A 152 -7.73 -8.60 11.87
N ASP A 153 -8.63 -9.51 11.51
CA ASP A 153 -8.66 -10.87 12.09
C ASP A 153 -7.44 -11.69 11.64
N LYS A 154 -7.02 -11.58 10.37
CA LYS A 154 -5.75 -12.13 9.88
C LYS A 154 -4.54 -11.61 10.69
N LEU A 155 -4.46 -10.30 10.89
CA LEU A 155 -3.37 -9.68 11.64
C LEU A 155 -3.38 -10.06 13.13
N LYS A 156 -4.56 -10.20 13.75
CA LYS A 156 -4.69 -10.71 15.13
C LYS A 156 -4.24 -12.16 15.23
N ALA A 157 -4.60 -13.02 14.29
CA ALA A 157 -4.14 -14.40 14.26
C ALA A 157 -2.60 -14.47 14.16
N ARG A 158 -1.99 -13.64 13.32
CA ARG A 158 -0.54 -13.56 13.15
C ARG A 158 0.18 -13.02 14.38
N TYR A 159 -0.26 -11.89 14.92
CA TYR A 159 0.47 -11.13 15.93
C TYR A 159 -0.09 -11.26 17.34
N GLY A 160 -1.36 -11.62 17.52
CA GLY A 160 -2.09 -11.46 18.77
C GLY A 160 -2.33 -9.97 19.03
N ASP A 161 -2.07 -9.54 20.27
CA ASP A 161 -2.33 -8.14 20.67
C ASP A 161 -1.21 -7.16 20.27
N LYS A 162 -0.04 -7.65 19.85
CA LYS A 162 1.11 -6.80 19.57
C LYS A 162 2.01 -7.35 18.47
N PHE A 163 2.46 -6.46 17.60
CA PHE A 163 3.42 -6.75 16.54
C PHE A 163 4.70 -7.43 17.06
N SER A 164 5.18 -8.42 16.33
CA SER A 164 6.45 -9.11 16.53
C SER A 164 7.12 -9.36 15.18
N SER A 165 8.38 -8.95 15.05
CA SER A 165 9.17 -9.21 13.84
C SER A 165 9.37 -10.71 13.59
N GLU A 166 9.49 -11.52 14.65
CA GLU A 166 9.58 -12.97 14.54
C GLU A 166 8.33 -13.57 13.91
N LYS A 167 7.13 -13.13 14.35
CA LYS A 167 5.85 -13.59 13.80
C LYS A 167 5.62 -13.07 12.38
N ALA A 168 6.17 -11.90 12.03
CA ALA A 168 6.11 -11.39 10.67
C ALA A 168 6.89 -12.25 9.68
N ILE A 169 7.98 -12.89 10.14
CA ILE A 169 8.83 -13.77 9.32
C ILE A 169 8.28 -15.20 9.29
N ASN A 170 7.76 -15.68 10.42
CA ASN A 170 7.27 -17.07 10.61
C ASN A 170 5.73 -17.06 10.56
N ARG A 171 5.16 -16.85 9.35
CA ARG A 171 3.71 -16.81 9.13
C ARG A 171 3.10 -18.21 9.10
N ASP A 172 1.90 -18.37 9.66
CA ASP A 172 1.02 -19.52 9.45
C ASP A 172 0.06 -19.21 8.29
N LEU A 173 0.53 -19.46 7.07
CA LEU A 173 -0.20 -19.15 5.85
C LEU A 173 -1.51 -19.94 5.71
N GLU A 174 -1.59 -21.15 6.28
CA GLU A 174 -2.81 -21.97 6.24
C GLU A 174 -3.90 -21.35 7.12
N THR A 175 -3.56 -20.97 8.34
CA THR A 175 -4.49 -20.27 9.24
C THR A 175 -4.94 -18.95 8.65
N GLU A 176 -4.02 -18.14 8.10
CA GLU A 176 -4.35 -16.86 7.46
C GLU A 176 -5.29 -17.06 6.27
N ARG A 177 -5.03 -18.04 5.40
CA ARG A 177 -5.89 -18.36 4.26
C ARG A 177 -7.29 -18.82 4.68
N ASN A 178 -7.40 -19.62 5.72
CA ASN A 178 -8.70 -20.06 6.25
C ASN A 178 -9.54 -18.87 6.75
N ILE A 179 -8.92 -17.89 7.40
CA ILE A 179 -9.60 -16.65 7.83
C ILE A 179 -10.11 -15.88 6.62
N LEU A 180 -9.29 -15.69 5.59
CA LEU A 180 -9.65 -14.98 4.35
C LEU A 180 -10.83 -15.65 3.62
N GLU A 181 -10.88 -16.97 3.65
CA GLU A 181 -11.96 -17.77 3.03
C GLU A 181 -13.19 -17.93 3.94
N GLY A 182 -13.17 -17.40 5.17
CA GLY A 182 -14.25 -17.53 6.15
C GLY A 182 -14.45 -18.97 6.65
N LYS A 183 -13.40 -19.78 6.61
CA LYS A 183 -13.37 -21.15 7.16
C LYS A 183 -12.87 -21.09 8.60
N ASN A 184 -13.79 -21.22 9.58
CA ASN A 184 -13.47 -21.32 11.01
C ASN A 184 -13.44 -22.78 11.46
#